data_946f16490587a742df3b362ed6ad9983
#
_entry.id   946f16490587a742df3b362ed6ad9983
#
_cell.length_a   1.000
_cell.length_b   1.000
_cell.length_c   1.000
_cell.angle_alpha   90.00
_cell.angle_beta   90.00
_cell.angle_gamma   90.00
#
_symmetry.space_group_name_H-M   'P 1'
#
loop_
_entity.id
_entity.type
_entity.pdbx_description
1 polymer ?
#
loop_
_entity_poly.entity_id
_entity_poly.type
_entity_poly.pdbx_seq_one_letter_code
_entity_poly.pdbx_strand_id
1 'polypeptide(L)'
;VGYYGFFFRKFAYANPPVKTDFQPPVSILISCKNEADHLDQLIPVLLAQDYPNFELVLINDHSTDATAEIIQKFAQADTRIKSVNIPTTPISKGNKKQALAYGISLASHEYLLFTDADCKPVTSHWISEMTQAFLPNQSIVLGYGTYEKRPTFLNDLIRYETLLTAWQYFSYAMRGLPYMGVGRNLAYTQTLFKNNKGFEAHQHILSGDDDLMVSQNANATQVASVWQQPAHTVSVPKTTWTAWFRQKRRHITTSHHYKPLIKLLLGLFYLTQIGFYTLFLTVLFFQPFSFLIIFIVLLRFIAYYYTLIPVARKLNETDLVWKAPLLECLLILMQGIIFISNLIRKPKYW
;
A
#
# COMPACT_ATOMS: atom_id res chain seq x y z
N VAL A 1 18.35 11.48 12.34
CA VAL A 1 19.48 10.93 11.57
C VAL A 1 19.49 9.40 11.65
N GLY A 2 19.34 8.77 12.82
CA GLY A 2 19.42 7.32 13.00
C GLY A 2 18.46 6.51 12.10
N TYR A 3 17.20 6.93 11.97
CA TYR A 3 16.24 6.26 11.07
C TYR A 3 16.67 6.30 9.60
N TYR A 4 17.13 7.45 9.12
CA TYR A 4 17.60 7.60 7.74
C TYR A 4 18.85 6.75 7.47
N GLY A 5 19.82 6.77 8.39
CA GLY A 5 21.07 6.01 8.24
C GLY A 5 20.90 4.50 8.42
N PHE A 6 20.01 4.06 9.30
CA PHE A 6 19.86 2.63 9.60
C PHE A 6 18.69 1.98 8.84
N PHE A 7 17.46 2.46 8.98
CA PHE A 7 16.31 1.85 8.30
C PHE A 7 16.21 2.27 6.85
N PHE A 8 16.07 3.56 6.59
CA PHE A 8 15.67 4.07 5.27
C PHE A 8 16.75 3.95 4.21
N ARG A 9 18.02 4.00 4.60
CA ARG A 9 19.14 3.73 3.72
C ARG A 9 19.07 2.34 3.08
N LYS A 10 18.48 1.34 3.77
CA LYS A 10 18.41 -0.03 3.25
C LYS A 10 17.64 -0.10 1.94
N PHE A 11 16.48 0.53 1.86
CA PHE A 11 15.71 0.61 0.61
C PHE A 11 16.31 1.63 -0.38
N ALA A 12 16.76 2.79 0.11
CA ALA A 12 17.33 3.84 -0.74
C ALA A 12 18.43 3.30 -1.66
N TYR A 13 19.29 2.44 -1.14
CA TYR A 13 20.43 1.86 -1.86
C TYR A 13 20.30 0.35 -2.13
N ALA A 14 19.08 -0.20 -2.07
CA ALA A 14 18.84 -1.58 -2.46
C ALA A 14 19.04 -1.76 -3.98
N ASN A 15 19.64 -2.88 -4.35
CA ASN A 15 19.67 -3.31 -5.74
C ASN A 15 18.28 -3.81 -6.16
N PRO A 16 17.91 -3.70 -7.44
CA PRO A 16 16.70 -4.31 -7.96
C PRO A 16 16.64 -5.82 -7.60
N PRO A 17 15.45 -6.37 -7.36
CA PRO A 17 15.31 -7.81 -7.19
C PRO A 17 15.83 -8.54 -8.43
N VAL A 18 16.36 -9.74 -8.20
CA VAL A 18 16.86 -10.59 -9.27
C VAL A 18 15.69 -10.99 -10.17
N LYS A 19 15.81 -10.77 -11.46
CA LYS A 19 14.84 -11.26 -12.44
C LYS A 19 15.04 -12.75 -12.65
N THR A 20 13.95 -13.48 -12.69
CA THR A 20 13.91 -14.92 -12.98
C THR A 20 12.93 -15.18 -14.11
N ASP A 21 13.05 -16.34 -14.74
CA ASP A 21 12.09 -16.81 -15.75
C ASP A 21 10.88 -17.50 -15.11
N PHE A 22 10.67 -17.33 -13.81
CA PHE A 22 9.57 -17.95 -13.09
C PHE A 22 8.25 -17.25 -13.42
N GLN A 23 7.40 -17.95 -14.14
CA GLN A 23 6.10 -17.49 -14.61
C GLN A 23 4.98 -18.48 -14.23
N PRO A 24 4.65 -18.61 -12.93
CA PRO A 24 3.62 -19.52 -12.49
C PRO A 24 2.22 -19.03 -12.90
N PRO A 25 1.23 -19.94 -13.02
CA PRO A 25 -0.17 -19.53 -13.18
C PRO A 25 -0.62 -18.63 -12.02
N VAL A 26 -1.36 -17.54 -12.33
CA VAL A 26 -1.74 -16.48 -11.37
C VAL A 26 -3.25 -16.23 -11.38
N SER A 27 -3.82 -16.07 -10.20
CA SER A 27 -5.17 -15.51 -10.03
C SER A 27 -5.08 -14.07 -9.58
N ILE A 28 -5.65 -13.14 -10.37
CA ILE A 28 -5.75 -11.72 -10.01
C ILE A 28 -7.11 -11.49 -9.36
N LEU A 29 -7.12 -11.05 -8.10
CA LEU A 29 -8.34 -10.86 -7.32
C LEU A 29 -8.66 -9.39 -7.17
N ILE A 30 -9.89 -9.00 -7.48
CA ILE A 30 -10.39 -7.63 -7.39
C ILE A 30 -11.75 -7.64 -6.70
N SER A 31 -11.82 -7.06 -5.51
CA SER A 31 -13.09 -6.82 -4.82
C SER A 31 -13.71 -5.53 -5.33
N CYS A 32 -14.93 -5.63 -5.85
CA CYS A 32 -15.65 -4.54 -6.51
C CYS A 32 -16.91 -4.18 -5.71
N LYS A 33 -17.07 -2.90 -5.38
CA LYS A 33 -18.27 -2.37 -4.76
C LYS A 33 -18.59 -0.99 -5.30
N ASN A 34 -19.58 -0.91 -6.18
CA ASN A 34 -19.94 0.31 -6.89
C ASN A 34 -18.78 0.90 -7.70
N GLU A 35 -18.20 0.08 -8.57
CA GLU A 35 -16.99 0.37 -9.35
C GLU A 35 -17.25 0.31 -10.87
N ALA A 36 -18.49 0.48 -11.29
CA ALA A 36 -18.88 0.35 -12.70
C ALA A 36 -18.00 1.19 -13.64
N ASP A 37 -17.77 2.46 -13.32
CA ASP A 37 -16.99 3.41 -14.14
C ASP A 37 -15.49 3.00 -14.25
N HIS A 38 -14.95 2.36 -13.21
CA HIS A 38 -13.55 1.94 -13.19
C HIS A 38 -13.34 0.62 -13.91
N LEU A 39 -14.24 -0.35 -13.73
CA LEU A 39 -14.07 -1.70 -14.26
C LEU A 39 -14.08 -1.75 -15.79
N ASP A 40 -14.92 -0.97 -16.45
CA ASP A 40 -14.98 -0.93 -17.91
C ASP A 40 -13.66 -0.48 -18.55
N GLN A 41 -12.86 0.29 -17.82
CA GLN A 41 -11.51 0.71 -18.21
C GLN A 41 -10.40 -0.23 -17.71
N LEU A 42 -10.55 -0.83 -16.53
CA LEU A 42 -9.53 -1.67 -15.92
C LEU A 42 -9.43 -3.05 -16.54
N ILE A 43 -10.59 -3.71 -16.79
CA ILE A 43 -10.62 -5.11 -17.30
C ILE A 43 -9.84 -5.24 -18.61
N PRO A 44 -10.01 -4.38 -19.64
CA PRO A 44 -9.21 -4.44 -20.86
C PRO A 44 -7.70 -4.32 -20.62
N VAL A 45 -7.26 -3.47 -19.69
CA VAL A 45 -5.85 -3.29 -19.34
C VAL A 45 -5.28 -4.57 -18.69
N LEU A 46 -6.06 -5.23 -17.86
CA LEU A 46 -5.64 -6.49 -17.23
C LEU A 46 -5.62 -7.65 -18.23
N LEU A 47 -6.58 -7.72 -19.15
CA LEU A 47 -6.60 -8.75 -20.20
C LEU A 47 -5.47 -8.59 -21.22
N ALA A 48 -4.96 -7.36 -21.38
CA ALA A 48 -3.82 -7.03 -22.24
C ALA A 48 -2.44 -7.24 -21.60
N GLN A 49 -2.37 -7.84 -20.40
CA GLN A 49 -1.11 -8.18 -19.77
C GLN A 49 -0.36 -9.26 -20.57
N ASP A 50 0.93 -9.04 -20.76
CA ASP A 50 1.85 -9.97 -21.41
C ASP A 50 2.27 -11.06 -20.41
N TYR A 51 1.38 -12.04 -20.20
CA TYR A 51 1.59 -13.14 -19.28
C TYR A 51 0.85 -14.42 -19.76
N PRO A 52 1.54 -15.59 -19.75
CA PRO A 52 1.03 -16.78 -20.45
C PRO A 52 -0.20 -17.41 -19.80
N ASN A 53 -0.31 -17.40 -18.47
CA ASN A 53 -1.38 -18.11 -17.77
C ASN A 53 -1.85 -17.34 -16.53
N PHE A 54 -3.02 -16.69 -16.66
CA PHE A 54 -3.67 -15.98 -15.55
C PHE A 54 -5.18 -15.99 -15.69
N GLU A 55 -5.86 -15.79 -14.57
CA GLU A 55 -7.29 -15.54 -14.49
C GLU A 55 -7.57 -14.24 -13.72
N LEU A 56 -8.70 -13.61 -14.02
CA LEU A 56 -9.26 -12.49 -13.29
C LEU A 56 -10.44 -12.96 -12.44
N VAL A 57 -10.34 -12.88 -11.12
CA VAL A 57 -11.43 -13.17 -10.18
C VAL A 57 -12.06 -11.85 -9.75
N LEU A 58 -13.15 -11.47 -10.41
CA LEU A 58 -13.88 -10.22 -10.16
C LEU A 58 -15.01 -10.48 -9.16
N ILE A 59 -14.91 -9.91 -7.97
CA ILE A 59 -15.75 -10.21 -6.82
C ILE A 59 -16.70 -9.04 -6.58
N ASN A 60 -17.97 -9.21 -6.93
CA ASN A 60 -19.02 -8.23 -6.65
C ASN A 60 -19.45 -8.31 -5.17
N ASP A 61 -19.06 -7.30 -4.36
CA ASP A 61 -19.42 -7.17 -2.95
C ASP A 61 -20.71 -6.33 -2.77
N HIS A 62 -21.85 -6.87 -3.18
CA HIS A 62 -23.15 -6.24 -3.01
C HIS A 62 -23.24 -4.85 -3.65
N SER A 63 -22.76 -4.67 -4.87
CA SER A 63 -22.91 -3.42 -5.62
C SER A 63 -24.38 -3.12 -5.93
N THR A 64 -24.72 -1.84 -6.00
CA THR A 64 -26.06 -1.33 -6.31
C THR A 64 -26.11 -0.55 -7.63
N ASP A 65 -24.96 -0.39 -8.28
CA ASP A 65 -24.77 0.19 -9.60
C ASP A 65 -24.62 -0.90 -10.69
N ALA A 66 -24.20 -0.53 -11.90
CA ALA A 66 -23.97 -1.46 -13.02
C ALA A 66 -22.73 -2.37 -12.87
N THR A 67 -22.05 -2.41 -11.72
CA THR A 67 -20.83 -3.24 -11.49
C THR A 67 -21.06 -4.70 -11.83
N ALA A 68 -22.16 -5.31 -11.33
CA ALA A 68 -22.45 -6.73 -11.56
C ALA A 68 -22.68 -7.04 -13.05
N GLU A 69 -23.37 -6.18 -13.75
CA GLU A 69 -23.67 -6.29 -15.18
C GLU A 69 -22.40 -6.20 -16.03
N ILE A 70 -21.51 -5.26 -15.70
CA ILE A 70 -20.22 -5.11 -16.38
C ILE A 70 -19.35 -6.34 -16.17
N ILE A 71 -19.23 -6.85 -14.94
CA ILE A 71 -18.48 -8.09 -14.65
C ILE A 71 -19.02 -9.25 -15.46
N GLN A 72 -20.36 -9.42 -15.50
CA GLN A 72 -21.00 -10.50 -16.24
C GLN A 72 -20.78 -10.39 -17.75
N LYS A 73 -20.87 -9.17 -18.32
CA LYS A 73 -20.59 -8.88 -19.74
C LYS A 73 -19.17 -9.34 -20.13
N PHE A 74 -18.16 -8.95 -19.35
CA PHE A 74 -16.79 -9.33 -19.64
C PHE A 74 -16.53 -10.82 -19.41
N ALA A 75 -17.13 -11.45 -18.40
CA ALA A 75 -17.00 -12.89 -18.14
C ALA A 75 -17.62 -13.76 -19.25
N GLN A 76 -18.63 -13.25 -19.95
CA GLN A 76 -19.19 -13.93 -21.14
C GLN A 76 -18.29 -13.79 -22.37
N ALA A 77 -17.49 -12.73 -22.44
CA ALA A 77 -16.62 -12.42 -23.59
C ALA A 77 -15.24 -13.08 -23.47
N ASP A 78 -14.72 -13.32 -22.27
CA ASP A 78 -13.38 -13.87 -22.04
C ASP A 78 -13.39 -14.92 -20.92
N THR A 79 -12.98 -16.13 -21.25
CA THR A 79 -12.98 -17.29 -20.34
C THR A 79 -11.97 -17.18 -19.20
N ARG A 80 -11.03 -16.25 -19.27
CA ARG A 80 -10.09 -15.96 -18.18
C ARG A 80 -10.76 -15.24 -17.00
N ILE A 81 -12.00 -14.73 -17.18
CA ILE A 81 -12.71 -13.96 -16.16
C ILE A 81 -13.67 -14.87 -15.39
N LYS A 82 -13.48 -14.93 -14.07
CA LYS A 82 -14.44 -15.50 -13.13
C LYS A 82 -15.28 -14.39 -12.51
N SER A 83 -16.58 -14.40 -12.80
CA SER A 83 -17.56 -13.55 -12.12
C SER A 83 -17.98 -14.20 -10.80
N VAL A 84 -17.73 -13.51 -9.70
CA VAL A 84 -18.04 -13.97 -8.34
C VAL A 84 -19.00 -13.00 -7.69
N ASN A 85 -20.21 -13.45 -7.36
CA ASN A 85 -21.16 -12.67 -6.56
C ASN A 85 -21.18 -13.20 -5.14
N ILE A 86 -21.01 -12.30 -4.15
CA ILE A 86 -21.08 -12.67 -2.75
C ILE A 86 -22.55 -13.03 -2.40
N PRO A 87 -22.80 -14.20 -1.80
CA PRO A 87 -24.15 -14.58 -1.40
C PRO A 87 -24.74 -13.56 -0.42
N THR A 88 -25.95 -13.10 -0.70
CA THR A 88 -26.68 -12.18 0.18
C THR A 88 -27.18 -12.94 1.40
N THR A 89 -26.65 -12.60 2.59
CA THR A 89 -27.18 -13.09 3.85
C THR A 89 -27.80 -11.90 4.61
N PRO A 90 -28.78 -12.13 5.49
CA PRO A 90 -29.45 -11.05 6.23
C PRO A 90 -28.50 -10.19 7.08
N ILE A 91 -27.27 -10.65 7.30
CA ILE A 91 -26.26 -10.01 8.16
C ILE A 91 -25.12 -9.38 7.32
N SER A 92 -25.02 -9.64 6.01
CA SER A 92 -23.93 -9.17 5.18
C SER A 92 -24.09 -7.69 4.83
N LYS A 93 -23.32 -6.83 5.49
CA LYS A 93 -23.24 -5.39 5.18
C LYS A 93 -22.15 -5.05 4.13
N GLY A 94 -21.65 -6.04 3.36
CA GLY A 94 -20.48 -5.89 2.52
C GLY A 94 -19.19 -5.74 3.37
N ASN A 95 -18.22 -6.63 3.14
CA ASN A 95 -16.94 -6.60 3.85
C ASN A 95 -15.86 -7.09 2.88
N LYS A 96 -14.95 -6.19 2.48
CA LYS A 96 -13.88 -6.49 1.53
C LYS A 96 -13.11 -7.76 1.89
N LYS A 97 -12.84 -8.04 3.18
CA LYS A 97 -12.15 -9.27 3.60
C LYS A 97 -12.98 -10.53 3.36
N GLN A 98 -14.29 -10.47 3.62
CA GLN A 98 -15.18 -11.61 3.31
C GLN A 98 -15.26 -11.83 1.81
N ALA A 99 -15.39 -10.76 1.03
CA ALA A 99 -15.38 -10.82 -0.42
C ALA A 99 -14.07 -11.44 -0.95
N LEU A 100 -12.93 -10.94 -0.51
CA LEU A 100 -11.62 -11.48 -0.88
C LEU A 100 -11.45 -12.95 -0.44
N ALA A 101 -11.81 -13.30 0.80
CA ALA A 101 -11.73 -14.70 1.28
C ALA A 101 -12.57 -15.65 0.43
N TYR A 102 -13.77 -15.22 0.05
CA TYR A 102 -14.63 -16.00 -0.84
C TYR A 102 -14.03 -16.11 -2.25
N GLY A 103 -13.54 -15.01 -2.82
CA GLY A 103 -12.84 -15.03 -4.12
C GLY A 103 -11.59 -15.91 -4.11
N ILE A 104 -10.79 -15.87 -3.04
CA ILE A 104 -9.60 -16.73 -2.86
C ILE A 104 -10.00 -18.22 -2.85
N SER A 105 -11.13 -18.57 -2.23
CA SER A 105 -11.60 -19.96 -2.21
C SER A 105 -11.98 -20.50 -3.59
N LEU A 106 -12.32 -19.61 -4.54
CA LEU A 106 -12.69 -19.92 -5.92
C LEU A 106 -11.52 -19.73 -6.90
N ALA A 107 -10.41 -19.14 -6.47
CA ALA A 107 -9.22 -18.96 -7.29
C ALA A 107 -8.60 -20.31 -7.67
N SER A 108 -8.19 -20.46 -8.95
CA SER A 108 -7.63 -21.71 -9.48
C SER A 108 -6.15 -21.87 -9.17
N HIS A 109 -5.43 -20.79 -8.93
CA HIS A 109 -3.96 -20.79 -8.91
C HIS A 109 -3.41 -20.51 -7.52
N GLU A 110 -2.22 -21.05 -7.26
CA GLU A 110 -1.49 -20.89 -5.99
C GLU A 110 -1.04 -19.44 -5.76
N TYR A 111 -0.63 -18.74 -6.83
CA TYR A 111 -0.12 -17.38 -6.73
C TYR A 111 -1.26 -16.39 -6.93
N LEU A 112 -1.52 -15.59 -5.89
CA LEU A 112 -2.60 -14.62 -5.84
C LEU A 112 -2.01 -13.22 -5.95
N LEU A 113 -2.52 -12.42 -6.88
CA LEU A 113 -2.14 -11.03 -7.10
C LEU A 113 -3.34 -10.13 -6.85
N PHE A 114 -3.17 -9.11 -6.04
CA PHE A 114 -4.25 -8.22 -5.61
C PHE A 114 -4.05 -6.82 -6.16
N THR A 115 -5.14 -6.25 -6.63
CA THR A 115 -5.26 -4.82 -6.94
C THR A 115 -6.66 -4.33 -6.64
N ASP A 116 -6.86 -3.03 -6.48
CA ASP A 116 -8.18 -2.44 -6.29
C ASP A 116 -8.84 -2.10 -7.65
N ALA A 117 -10.15 -2.00 -7.69
CA ALA A 117 -10.90 -1.72 -8.92
C ALA A 117 -10.60 -0.33 -9.52
N ASP A 118 -10.12 0.62 -8.70
CA ASP A 118 -9.69 1.95 -9.10
C ASP A 118 -8.17 2.05 -9.42
N CYS A 119 -7.48 0.89 -9.56
CA CYS A 119 -6.04 0.81 -9.73
C CYS A 119 -5.67 0.18 -11.06
N LYS A 120 -4.85 0.85 -11.88
CA LYS A 120 -4.39 0.35 -13.17
C LYS A 120 -2.90 0.01 -13.12
N PRO A 121 -2.46 -1.14 -13.64
CA PRO A 121 -1.04 -1.40 -13.92
C PRO A 121 -0.45 -0.35 -14.86
N VAL A 122 0.81 0.05 -14.61
CA VAL A 122 1.51 1.04 -15.45
C VAL A 122 1.93 0.45 -16.79
N THR A 123 2.18 -0.87 -16.84
CA THR A 123 2.63 -1.56 -18.07
C THR A 123 1.93 -2.90 -18.25
N SER A 124 2.07 -3.50 -19.42
CA SER A 124 1.64 -4.87 -19.70
C SER A 124 2.51 -5.96 -19.03
N HIS A 125 3.57 -5.59 -18.33
CA HIS A 125 4.49 -6.53 -17.67
C HIS A 125 4.29 -6.61 -16.15
N TRP A 126 3.23 -6.01 -15.62
CA TRP A 126 2.96 -5.95 -14.18
C TRP A 126 2.88 -7.34 -13.53
N ILE A 127 2.17 -8.29 -14.16
CA ILE A 127 2.05 -9.65 -13.63
C ILE A 127 3.44 -10.31 -13.57
N SER A 128 4.20 -10.27 -14.66
CA SER A 128 5.53 -10.88 -14.72
C SER A 128 6.50 -10.26 -13.72
N GLU A 129 6.53 -8.94 -13.58
CA GLU A 129 7.40 -8.25 -12.62
C GLU A 129 7.07 -8.60 -11.16
N MET A 130 5.79 -8.79 -10.83
CA MET A 130 5.38 -9.19 -9.49
C MET A 130 5.66 -10.67 -9.22
N THR A 131 5.38 -11.54 -10.17
CA THR A 131 5.49 -13.00 -9.98
C THR A 131 6.93 -13.50 -9.97
N GLN A 132 7.84 -12.90 -10.73
CA GLN A 132 9.28 -13.22 -10.74
C GLN A 132 9.92 -13.10 -9.35
N ALA A 133 9.32 -12.36 -8.44
CA ALA A 133 9.80 -12.21 -7.07
C ALA A 133 9.43 -13.37 -6.12
N PHE A 134 8.62 -14.33 -6.56
CA PHE A 134 8.35 -15.54 -5.80
C PHE A 134 9.51 -16.54 -5.96
N LEU A 135 10.62 -16.25 -5.29
CA LEU A 135 11.75 -17.19 -5.18
C LEU A 135 11.41 -18.32 -4.19
N PRO A 136 12.19 -19.41 -4.17
CA PRO A 136 12.07 -20.43 -3.11
C PRO A 136 12.04 -19.79 -1.73
N ASN A 137 11.06 -20.15 -0.90
CA ASN A 137 10.76 -19.58 0.42
C ASN A 137 10.10 -18.19 0.45
N GLN A 138 9.84 -17.55 -0.70
CA GLN A 138 9.04 -16.30 -0.76
C GLN A 138 7.56 -16.65 -0.93
N SER A 139 6.71 -16.17 -0.05
CA SER A 139 5.26 -16.38 -0.10
C SER A 139 4.46 -15.09 -0.10
N ILE A 140 5.13 -13.95 0.03
CA ILE A 140 4.55 -12.61 -0.05
C ILE A 140 5.42 -11.73 -0.94
N VAL A 141 4.82 -10.97 -1.84
CA VAL A 141 5.48 -9.94 -2.65
C VAL A 141 4.82 -8.60 -2.42
N LEU A 142 5.60 -7.65 -1.93
CA LEU A 142 5.18 -6.26 -1.75
C LEU A 142 5.47 -5.46 -3.00
N GLY A 143 4.45 -4.84 -3.59
CA GLY A 143 4.57 -3.91 -4.70
C GLY A 143 4.39 -2.45 -4.27
N TYR A 144 4.53 -1.52 -5.22
CA TYR A 144 4.25 -0.10 -5.04
C TYR A 144 3.00 0.32 -5.81
N GLY A 145 2.03 0.86 -5.09
CA GLY A 145 0.84 1.49 -5.68
C GLY A 145 0.92 3.01 -5.49
N THR A 146 1.11 3.74 -6.58
CA THR A 146 1.14 5.20 -6.57
C THR A 146 -0.24 5.80 -6.84
N TYR A 147 -0.32 7.13 -6.95
CA TYR A 147 -1.50 7.87 -7.37
C TYR A 147 -1.22 8.67 -8.64
N GLU A 148 -2.26 8.91 -9.45
CA GLU A 148 -2.18 9.81 -10.58
C GLU A 148 -1.64 11.18 -10.16
N LYS A 149 -0.75 11.74 -10.99
CA LYS A 149 -0.21 13.09 -10.79
C LYS A 149 -1.23 14.14 -11.20
N ARG A 150 -1.65 14.97 -10.25
CA ARG A 150 -2.57 16.09 -10.48
C ARG A 150 -1.97 17.39 -9.94
N PRO A 151 -2.18 18.55 -10.60
CA PRO A 151 -1.55 19.81 -10.22
C PRO A 151 -2.26 20.46 -9.01
N THR A 152 -2.39 19.72 -7.89
CA THR A 152 -2.99 20.22 -6.66
C THR A 152 -2.12 19.91 -5.47
N PHE A 153 -2.08 20.80 -4.49
CA PHE A 153 -1.29 20.62 -3.27
C PHE A 153 -1.75 19.40 -2.45
N LEU A 154 -3.05 19.09 -2.45
CA LEU A 154 -3.57 17.88 -1.84
C LEU A 154 -3.02 16.61 -2.52
N ASN A 155 -2.89 16.61 -3.83
CA ASN A 155 -2.31 15.49 -4.57
C ASN A 155 -0.83 15.32 -4.24
N ASP A 156 -0.07 16.40 -4.15
CA ASP A 156 1.34 16.33 -3.70
C ASP A 156 1.44 15.71 -2.31
N LEU A 157 0.56 16.09 -1.37
CA LEU A 157 0.54 15.52 -0.02
C LEU A 157 0.16 14.04 -0.01
N ILE A 158 -0.85 13.62 -0.78
CA ILE A 158 -1.27 12.22 -0.93
C ILE A 158 -0.11 11.37 -1.46
N ARG A 159 0.57 11.84 -2.51
CA ARG A 159 1.69 11.15 -3.13
C ARG A 159 2.92 11.11 -2.21
N TYR A 160 3.21 12.19 -1.50
CA TYR A 160 4.29 12.22 -0.52
C TYR A 160 4.06 11.26 0.65
N GLU A 161 2.84 11.22 1.20
CA GLU A 161 2.46 10.24 2.21
C GLU A 161 2.62 8.81 1.71
N THR A 162 2.20 8.54 0.46
CA THR A 162 2.33 7.23 -0.17
C THR A 162 3.80 6.85 -0.39
N LEU A 163 4.63 7.79 -0.83
CA LEU A 163 6.08 7.63 -0.94
C LEU A 163 6.72 7.30 0.42
N LEU A 164 6.38 8.06 1.47
CA LEU A 164 6.91 7.83 2.82
C LEU A 164 6.48 6.46 3.37
N THR A 165 5.22 6.08 3.17
CA THR A 165 4.69 4.78 3.56
C THR A 165 5.43 3.64 2.85
N ALA A 166 5.63 3.77 1.52
CA ALA A 166 6.38 2.79 0.74
C ALA A 166 7.85 2.72 1.19
N TRP A 167 8.47 3.86 1.43
CA TRP A 167 9.81 3.91 1.96
C TRP A 167 9.94 3.18 3.29
N GLN A 168 8.96 3.34 4.19
CA GLN A 168 8.90 2.62 5.45
C GLN A 168 8.73 1.11 5.25
N TYR A 169 7.66 0.65 4.59
CA TYR A 169 7.40 -0.78 4.55
C TYR A 169 8.46 -1.56 3.75
N PHE A 170 9.01 -1.02 2.66
CA PHE A 170 10.12 -1.66 1.97
C PHE A 170 11.38 -1.71 2.83
N SER A 171 11.73 -0.61 3.52
CA SER A 171 12.90 -0.55 4.39
C SER A 171 12.80 -1.54 5.55
N TYR A 172 11.63 -1.65 6.17
CA TYR A 172 11.38 -2.57 7.27
C TYR A 172 11.39 -4.03 6.78
N ALA A 173 10.74 -4.34 5.67
CA ALA A 173 10.76 -5.68 5.09
C ALA A 173 12.20 -6.13 4.79
N MET A 174 13.02 -5.27 4.16
CA MET A 174 14.43 -5.53 3.89
C MET A 174 15.32 -5.61 5.13
N ARG A 175 14.81 -5.22 6.29
CA ARG A 175 15.44 -5.42 7.61
C ARG A 175 14.90 -6.64 8.36
N GLY A 176 14.09 -7.46 7.72
CA GLY A 176 13.48 -8.64 8.34
C GLY A 176 12.31 -8.30 9.28
N LEU A 177 11.75 -7.10 9.16
CA LEU A 177 10.64 -6.61 9.97
C LEU A 177 9.41 -6.25 9.10
N PRO A 178 8.92 -7.16 8.23
CA PRO A 178 7.75 -6.86 7.41
C PRO A 178 6.53 -6.61 8.31
N TYR A 179 5.77 -5.55 8.01
CA TYR A 179 4.64 -5.18 8.85
C TYR A 179 3.39 -4.72 8.07
N MET A 180 3.53 -4.42 6.80
CA MET A 180 2.39 -4.08 5.94
C MET A 180 2.72 -4.28 4.47
N GLY A 181 1.68 -4.40 3.67
CA GLY A 181 1.65 -4.21 2.24
C GLY A 181 0.49 -3.27 1.88
N VAL A 182 0.31 -2.98 0.61
CA VAL A 182 -0.82 -2.17 0.12
C VAL A 182 -1.65 -3.02 -0.84
N GLY A 183 -2.95 -3.17 -0.56
CA GLY A 183 -3.88 -4.00 -1.34
C GLY A 183 -3.97 -3.63 -2.82
N ARG A 184 -3.52 -2.43 -3.16
CA ARG A 184 -3.42 -1.94 -4.54
C ARG A 184 -2.32 -2.62 -5.36
N ASN A 185 -1.33 -3.25 -4.69
CA ASN A 185 -0.22 -3.94 -5.35
C ASN A 185 0.46 -4.92 -4.36
N LEU A 186 -0.16 -6.05 -4.15
CA LEU A 186 0.26 -7.07 -3.21
C LEU A 186 0.09 -8.45 -3.84
N ALA A 187 1.02 -9.37 -3.57
CA ALA A 187 0.81 -10.76 -3.94
C ALA A 187 1.18 -11.68 -2.78
N TYR A 188 0.49 -12.80 -2.67
CA TYR A 188 0.84 -13.88 -1.75
C TYR A 188 0.31 -15.23 -2.22
N THR A 189 0.80 -16.31 -1.62
CA THR A 189 0.39 -17.66 -1.99
C THR A 189 -0.93 -18.06 -1.32
N GLN A 190 -1.75 -18.86 -2.01
CA GLN A 190 -2.99 -19.40 -1.45
C GLN A 190 -2.69 -20.29 -0.23
N THR A 191 -1.60 -21.05 -0.28
CA THR A 191 -1.11 -21.85 0.84
C THR A 191 -0.83 -21.01 2.08
N LEU A 192 -0.15 -19.85 1.95
CA LEU A 192 0.05 -18.93 3.08
C LEU A 192 -1.28 -18.48 3.68
N PHE A 193 -2.24 -18.09 2.83
CA PHE A 193 -3.56 -17.66 3.27
C PHE A 193 -4.29 -18.74 4.05
N LYS A 194 -4.35 -19.97 3.51
CA LYS A 194 -5.02 -21.10 4.15
C LYS A 194 -4.36 -21.52 5.48
N ASN A 195 -3.04 -21.62 5.50
CA ASN A 195 -2.29 -22.04 6.70
C ASN A 195 -2.48 -21.08 7.88
N ASN A 196 -2.72 -19.80 7.59
CA ASN A 196 -2.95 -18.78 8.60
C ASN A 196 -4.45 -18.50 8.86
N LYS A 197 -5.35 -19.37 8.38
CA LYS A 197 -6.80 -19.25 8.52
C LYS A 197 -7.36 -17.94 7.95
N GLY A 198 -6.73 -17.45 6.88
CA GLY A 198 -7.15 -16.26 6.16
C GLY A 198 -7.22 -15.00 7.01
N PHE A 199 -8.39 -14.38 7.07
CA PHE A 199 -8.62 -13.14 7.80
C PHE A 199 -9.28 -13.35 9.18
N GLU A 200 -9.41 -14.61 9.68
CA GLU A 200 -10.16 -14.91 10.92
C GLU A 200 -9.70 -14.07 12.11
N ALA A 201 -8.39 -13.93 12.30
CA ALA A 201 -7.80 -13.22 13.44
C ALA A 201 -8.20 -11.73 13.52
N HIS A 202 -8.57 -11.12 12.39
CA HIS A 202 -8.92 -9.69 12.30
C HIS A 202 -10.17 -9.42 11.46
N GLN A 203 -11.05 -10.41 11.31
CA GLN A 203 -12.29 -10.27 10.54
C GLN A 203 -13.22 -9.17 11.08
N HIS A 204 -13.19 -8.93 12.38
CA HIS A 204 -13.97 -7.91 13.08
C HIS A 204 -13.48 -6.47 12.85
N ILE A 205 -12.29 -6.28 12.28
CA ILE A 205 -11.71 -4.97 11.97
C ILE A 205 -12.20 -4.54 10.58
N LEU A 206 -12.56 -3.28 10.38
CA LEU A 206 -13.11 -2.79 9.10
C LEU A 206 -12.12 -2.79 7.94
N SER A 207 -10.81 -2.68 8.21
CA SER A 207 -9.70 -2.67 7.25
C SER A 207 -8.73 -3.81 7.59
N GLY A 208 -7.61 -3.93 6.89
CA GLY A 208 -6.56 -4.90 7.25
C GLY A 208 -6.54 -6.14 6.36
N ASP A 209 -7.16 -6.07 5.19
CA ASP A 209 -7.06 -7.10 4.16
C ASP A 209 -5.65 -7.20 3.58
N ASP A 210 -4.88 -6.12 3.65
CA ASP A 210 -3.51 -5.99 3.14
C ASP A 210 -2.49 -5.91 4.27
N ASP A 211 -2.51 -4.85 5.07
CA ASP A 211 -1.49 -4.58 6.08
C ASP A 211 -1.49 -5.59 7.22
N LEU A 212 -2.66 -5.98 7.76
CA LEU A 212 -2.72 -6.99 8.81
C LEU A 212 -2.43 -8.39 8.29
N MET A 213 -2.79 -8.70 7.02
CA MET A 213 -2.39 -9.95 6.39
C MET A 213 -0.87 -10.09 6.38
N VAL A 214 -0.14 -9.05 5.99
CA VAL A 214 1.33 -9.05 6.02
C VAL A 214 1.85 -9.02 7.47
N SER A 215 1.34 -8.11 8.31
CA SER A 215 1.84 -7.93 9.69
C SER A 215 1.77 -9.20 10.53
N GLN A 216 0.70 -9.98 10.38
CA GLN A 216 0.48 -11.17 11.20
C GLN A 216 1.17 -12.41 10.64
N ASN A 217 1.25 -12.54 9.32
CA ASN A 217 1.66 -13.77 8.66
C ASN A 217 3.08 -13.73 8.08
N ALA A 218 3.66 -12.56 7.91
CA ALA A 218 4.99 -12.42 7.35
C ALA A 218 6.11 -12.68 8.37
N ASN A 219 7.15 -13.37 7.92
CA ASN A 219 8.44 -13.45 8.58
C ASN A 219 9.56 -12.85 7.71
N ALA A 220 10.77 -12.78 8.28
CA ALA A 220 11.90 -12.11 7.66
C ALA A 220 12.31 -12.66 6.29
N THR A 221 12.10 -13.95 6.04
CA THR A 221 12.58 -14.68 4.86
C THR A 221 11.51 -14.91 3.80
N GLN A 222 10.23 -14.66 4.12
CA GLN A 222 9.11 -14.97 3.23
C GLN A 222 8.65 -13.79 2.36
N VAL A 223 9.25 -12.61 2.54
CA VAL A 223 8.78 -11.37 1.89
C VAL A 223 9.79 -10.88 0.88
N ALA A 224 9.35 -10.81 -0.38
CA ALA A 224 10.04 -10.11 -1.45
C ALA A 224 9.48 -8.69 -1.62
N SER A 225 10.25 -7.82 -2.24
CA SER A 225 9.87 -6.42 -2.51
C SER A 225 10.15 -6.07 -3.95
N VAL A 226 9.15 -5.57 -4.67
CA VAL A 226 9.22 -5.17 -6.07
C VAL A 226 8.86 -3.69 -6.17
N TRP A 227 9.78 -2.87 -6.67
CA TRP A 227 9.62 -1.42 -6.75
C TRP A 227 9.97 -0.83 -8.10
N GLN A 228 10.30 -1.66 -9.09
CA GLN A 228 10.57 -1.21 -10.45
C GLN A 228 9.30 -0.65 -11.08
N GLN A 229 9.47 0.42 -11.86
CA GLN A 229 8.34 1.12 -12.48
C GLN A 229 7.39 0.19 -13.27
N PRO A 230 7.85 -0.82 -14.03
CA PRO A 230 6.93 -1.73 -14.71
C PRO A 230 5.98 -2.50 -13.80
N ALA A 231 6.33 -2.67 -12.52
CA ALA A 231 5.50 -3.35 -11.52
C ALA A 231 4.56 -2.39 -10.77
N HIS A 232 4.55 -1.10 -11.05
CA HIS A 232 3.69 -0.16 -10.34
C HIS A 232 2.22 -0.29 -10.76
N THR A 233 1.33 0.01 -9.83
CA THR A 233 -0.07 0.32 -10.09
C THR A 233 -0.36 1.79 -9.79
N VAL A 234 -1.33 2.38 -10.47
CA VAL A 234 -1.72 3.79 -10.31
C VAL A 234 -3.19 3.87 -9.94
N SER A 235 -3.49 4.53 -8.84
CA SER A 235 -4.86 4.76 -8.34
C SER A 235 -5.31 6.20 -8.59
N VAL A 236 -6.63 6.37 -8.65
CA VAL A 236 -7.25 7.69 -8.67
C VAL A 236 -7.19 8.33 -7.28
N PRO A 237 -6.57 9.53 -7.11
CA PRO A 237 -6.46 10.18 -5.80
C PRO A 237 -7.78 10.79 -5.36
N LYS A 238 -8.00 10.90 -4.05
CA LYS A 238 -9.09 11.73 -3.51
C LYS A 238 -8.88 13.20 -3.87
N THR A 239 -9.95 13.86 -4.28
CA THR A 239 -9.90 15.24 -4.79
C THR A 239 -10.22 16.29 -3.72
N THR A 240 -10.73 15.87 -2.55
CA THR A 240 -11.08 16.79 -1.46
C THR A 240 -10.38 16.38 -0.16
N TRP A 241 -10.03 17.40 0.67
CA TRP A 241 -9.44 17.21 1.99
C TRP A 241 -10.31 16.33 2.90
N THR A 242 -11.62 16.52 2.87
CA THR A 242 -12.58 15.77 3.67
C THR A 242 -12.60 14.30 3.30
N ALA A 243 -12.58 13.96 2.00
CA ALA A 243 -12.56 12.59 1.52
C ALA A 243 -11.24 11.89 1.88
N TRP A 244 -10.11 12.59 1.68
CA TRP A 244 -8.79 12.09 2.07
C TRP A 244 -8.69 11.88 3.59
N PHE A 245 -9.11 12.85 4.40
CA PHE A 245 -9.09 12.75 5.86
C PHE A 245 -9.93 11.56 6.36
N ARG A 246 -11.11 11.36 5.80
CA ARG A 246 -11.98 10.22 6.10
C ARG A 246 -11.28 8.88 5.76
N GLN A 247 -10.66 8.79 4.59
CA GLN A 247 -9.89 7.62 4.17
C GLN A 247 -8.75 7.32 5.16
N LYS A 248 -7.97 8.33 5.56
CA LYS A 248 -6.83 8.16 6.47
C LYS A 248 -7.25 7.78 7.89
N ARG A 249 -8.34 8.34 8.38
CA ARG A 249 -8.91 7.92 9.67
C ARG A 249 -9.20 6.43 9.72
N ARG A 250 -9.70 5.88 8.63
CA ARG A 250 -9.97 4.44 8.52
C ARG A 250 -8.68 3.63 8.49
N HIS A 251 -7.69 4.02 7.67
CA HIS A 251 -6.43 3.27 7.54
C HIS A 251 -5.65 3.19 8.85
N ILE A 252 -5.62 4.25 9.66
CA ILE A 252 -4.89 4.24 10.95
C ILE A 252 -5.49 3.25 11.96
N THR A 253 -6.74 2.82 11.81
CA THR A 253 -7.35 1.90 12.79
C THR A 253 -6.65 0.54 12.89
N THR A 254 -5.98 0.10 11.84
CA THR A 254 -5.24 -1.17 11.80
C THR A 254 -3.92 -1.14 12.57
N SER A 255 -3.30 0.02 12.70
CA SER A 255 -1.99 0.19 13.35
C SER A 255 -1.94 -0.28 14.80
N HIS A 256 -3.08 -0.28 15.51
CA HIS A 256 -3.20 -0.82 16.86
C HIS A 256 -2.93 -2.33 16.94
N HIS A 257 -3.09 -3.05 15.83
CA HIS A 257 -2.95 -4.49 15.73
C HIS A 257 -1.56 -4.94 15.23
N TYR A 258 -0.66 -4.01 14.93
CA TYR A 258 0.72 -4.32 14.58
C TYR A 258 1.50 -4.91 15.76
N LYS A 259 2.55 -5.68 15.46
CA LYS A 259 3.45 -6.25 16.47
C LYS A 259 4.03 -5.13 17.37
N PRO A 260 4.22 -5.37 18.69
CA PRO A 260 4.65 -4.31 19.63
C PRO A 260 5.91 -3.57 19.21
N LEU A 261 6.92 -4.28 18.71
CA LEU A 261 8.17 -3.69 18.23
C LEU A 261 7.91 -2.72 17.05
N ILE A 262 7.04 -3.08 16.12
CA ILE A 262 6.70 -2.23 14.97
C ILE A 262 6.00 -0.96 15.45
N LYS A 263 5.04 -1.09 16.38
CA LYS A 263 4.35 0.08 16.97
C LYS A 263 5.35 1.02 17.67
N LEU A 264 6.28 0.46 18.43
CA LEU A 264 7.33 1.24 19.09
C LEU A 264 8.20 1.98 18.07
N LEU A 265 8.69 1.28 17.03
CA LEU A 265 9.56 1.87 16.03
C LEU A 265 8.84 2.96 15.22
N LEU A 266 7.61 2.70 14.73
CA LEU A 266 6.83 3.70 13.99
C LEU A 266 6.47 4.90 14.87
N GLY A 267 6.07 4.65 16.12
CA GLY A 267 5.78 5.70 17.09
C GLY A 267 7.01 6.54 17.42
N LEU A 268 8.16 5.91 17.64
CA LEU A 268 9.42 6.61 17.90
C LEU A 268 9.86 7.45 16.69
N PHE A 269 9.69 6.94 15.46
CA PHE A 269 9.94 7.73 14.25
C PHE A 269 9.08 9.01 14.25
N TYR A 270 7.77 8.88 14.46
CA TYR A 270 6.85 10.00 14.50
C TYR A 270 7.19 11.01 15.60
N LEU A 271 7.46 10.52 16.82
CA LEU A 271 7.85 11.38 17.96
C LEU A 271 9.17 12.12 17.72
N THR A 272 10.16 11.47 17.07
CA THR A 272 11.42 12.15 16.71
C THR A 272 11.23 13.24 15.66
N GLN A 273 10.27 13.08 14.75
CA GLN A 273 9.93 14.14 13.79
C GLN A 273 9.29 15.35 14.51
N ILE A 274 8.27 15.10 15.35
CA ILE A 274 7.67 16.17 16.17
C ILE A 274 8.74 16.86 17.02
N GLY A 275 9.53 16.09 17.75
CA GLY A 275 10.59 16.63 18.63
C GLY A 275 11.58 17.49 17.86
N PHE A 276 12.01 17.07 16.66
CA PHE A 276 12.91 17.86 15.84
C PHE A 276 12.29 19.21 15.46
N TYR A 277 11.08 19.23 14.91
CA TYR A 277 10.46 20.49 14.48
C TYR A 277 10.09 21.40 15.66
N THR A 278 9.62 20.84 16.77
CA THR A 278 9.32 21.62 17.99
C THR A 278 10.58 22.25 18.56
N LEU A 279 11.65 21.47 18.75
CA LEU A 279 12.92 21.99 19.24
C LEU A 279 13.53 23.01 18.27
N PHE A 280 13.49 22.76 16.98
CA PHE A 280 13.97 23.68 15.95
C PHE A 280 13.27 25.05 16.06
N LEU A 281 11.94 25.06 16.12
CA LEU A 281 11.16 26.30 16.26
C LEU A 281 11.42 27.00 17.60
N THR A 282 11.49 26.25 18.71
CA THR A 282 11.79 26.81 20.04
C THR A 282 13.14 27.49 20.05
N VAL A 283 14.14 26.81 19.52
CA VAL A 283 15.50 27.38 19.54
C VAL A 283 15.66 28.53 18.56
N LEU A 284 15.02 28.47 17.39
CA LEU A 284 14.99 29.57 16.43
C LEU A 284 14.43 30.86 17.09
N PHE A 285 13.44 30.69 17.97
CA PHE A 285 12.84 31.82 18.69
C PHE A 285 13.74 32.39 19.79
N PHE A 286 14.43 31.52 20.56
CA PHE A 286 15.23 31.96 21.72
C PHE A 286 16.71 32.18 21.43
N GLN A 287 17.30 31.45 20.47
CA GLN A 287 18.75 31.50 20.14
C GLN A 287 18.97 31.31 18.62
N PRO A 288 18.59 32.26 17.77
CA PRO A 288 18.51 32.07 16.31
C PRO A 288 19.87 31.80 15.63
N PHE A 289 21.02 32.15 16.23
CA PHE A 289 22.33 32.08 15.58
C PHE A 289 23.30 31.06 16.21
N SER A 290 22.80 30.03 16.87
CA SER A 290 23.69 28.98 17.39
C SER A 290 24.25 28.11 16.27
N PHE A 291 25.60 28.10 16.10
CA PHE A 291 26.26 27.22 15.13
C PHE A 291 25.93 25.74 15.33
N LEU A 292 25.78 25.28 16.58
CA LEU A 292 25.41 23.89 16.89
C LEU A 292 24.05 23.56 16.32
N ILE A 293 23.09 24.45 16.41
CA ILE A 293 21.73 24.23 15.91
C ILE A 293 21.72 24.17 14.39
N ILE A 294 22.38 25.11 13.74
CA ILE A 294 22.55 25.12 12.29
C ILE A 294 23.16 23.78 11.83
N PHE A 295 24.22 23.34 12.50
CA PHE A 295 24.89 22.09 12.22
C PHE A 295 23.94 20.86 12.35
N ILE A 296 23.15 20.77 13.43
CA ILE A 296 22.20 19.67 13.65
C ILE A 296 21.10 19.67 12.57
N VAL A 297 20.59 20.84 12.21
CA VAL A 297 19.58 21.00 11.17
C VAL A 297 20.13 20.58 9.80
N LEU A 298 21.33 21.05 9.46
CA LEU A 298 21.99 20.67 8.21
C LEU A 298 22.24 19.15 8.17
N LEU A 299 22.78 18.58 9.23
CA LEU A 299 23.02 17.13 9.32
C LEU A 299 21.74 16.32 9.14
N ARG A 300 20.63 16.77 9.72
CA ARG A 300 19.31 16.12 9.54
C ARG A 300 18.85 16.19 8.08
N PHE A 301 18.92 17.36 7.44
CA PHE A 301 18.48 17.51 6.05
C PHE A 301 19.43 16.81 5.06
N ILE A 302 20.74 16.79 5.31
CA ILE A 302 21.69 16.00 4.53
C ILE A 302 21.30 14.51 4.59
N ALA A 303 21.09 13.94 5.79
CA ALA A 303 20.71 12.55 5.95
C ALA A 303 19.33 12.25 5.29
N TYR A 304 18.39 13.18 5.40
CA TYR A 304 17.08 13.08 4.77
C TYR A 304 17.17 13.04 3.25
N TYR A 305 17.80 14.04 2.62
CA TYR A 305 17.90 14.10 1.16
C TYR A 305 18.81 13.02 0.59
N TYR A 306 19.87 12.64 1.31
CA TYR A 306 20.73 11.53 0.95
C TYR A 306 19.94 10.23 0.73
N THR A 307 18.90 10.02 1.51
CA THR A 307 18.06 8.82 1.40
C THR A 307 16.76 9.06 0.60
N LEU A 308 16.15 10.24 0.66
CA LEU A 308 14.92 10.56 -0.07
C LEU A 308 15.12 10.57 -1.59
N ILE A 309 16.20 11.19 -2.09
CA ILE A 309 16.41 11.32 -3.54
C ILE A 309 16.48 9.98 -4.25
N PRO A 310 17.26 8.98 -3.79
CA PRO A 310 17.24 7.66 -4.41
C PRO A 310 15.87 6.96 -4.34
N VAL A 311 15.14 7.10 -3.23
CA VAL A 311 13.80 6.52 -3.09
C VAL A 311 12.81 7.18 -4.04
N ALA A 312 12.80 8.50 -4.13
CA ALA A 312 11.93 9.24 -5.03
C ALA A 312 12.19 8.87 -6.51
N ARG A 313 13.46 8.62 -6.88
CA ARG A 313 13.81 8.12 -8.22
C ARG A 313 13.26 6.71 -8.46
N LYS A 314 13.43 5.79 -7.50
CA LYS A 314 12.92 4.41 -7.58
C LYS A 314 11.40 4.37 -7.73
N LEU A 315 10.68 5.25 -7.04
CA LEU A 315 9.22 5.29 -6.99
C LEU A 315 8.60 6.27 -8.00
N ASN A 316 9.42 6.90 -8.87
CA ASN A 316 8.98 7.89 -9.88
C ASN A 316 8.25 9.12 -9.28
N GLU A 317 8.74 9.61 -8.11
CA GLU A 317 8.17 10.72 -7.34
C GLU A 317 9.16 11.88 -7.16
N THR A 318 10.08 12.08 -8.11
CA THR A 318 11.17 13.08 -8.01
C THR A 318 10.68 14.52 -7.95
N ASP A 319 9.53 14.82 -8.51
CA ASP A 319 8.88 16.13 -8.46
C ASP A 319 8.47 16.57 -7.04
N LEU A 320 8.37 15.62 -6.09
CA LEU A 320 8.07 15.90 -4.69
C LEU A 320 9.30 16.28 -3.86
N VAL A 321 10.52 16.01 -4.35
CA VAL A 321 11.75 16.14 -3.53
C VAL A 321 11.96 17.56 -3.00
N TRP A 322 11.74 18.58 -3.83
CA TRP A 322 11.91 19.96 -3.40
C TRP A 322 10.78 20.46 -2.48
N LYS A 323 9.58 19.87 -2.57
CA LYS A 323 8.41 20.14 -1.73
C LYS A 323 8.46 19.37 -0.40
N ALA A 324 9.31 18.36 -0.30
CA ALA A 324 9.28 17.38 0.78
C ALA A 324 9.37 17.97 2.19
N PRO A 325 10.18 18.99 2.52
CA PRO A 325 10.20 19.56 3.86
C PRO A 325 8.85 20.16 4.29
N LEU A 326 8.17 20.86 3.37
CA LEU A 326 6.85 21.43 3.63
C LEU A 326 5.79 20.33 3.78
N LEU A 327 5.83 19.34 2.88
CA LEU A 327 4.90 18.21 2.90
C LEU A 327 5.10 17.34 4.15
N GLU A 328 6.34 17.16 4.62
CA GLU A 328 6.66 16.45 5.86
C GLU A 328 6.07 17.16 7.09
N CYS A 329 6.28 18.47 7.23
CA CYS A 329 5.69 19.25 8.32
C CYS A 329 4.17 19.12 8.34
N LEU A 330 3.52 19.31 7.19
CA LEU A 330 2.07 19.22 7.09
C LEU A 330 1.58 17.79 7.39
N LEU A 331 2.26 16.77 6.88
CA LEU A 331 1.88 15.38 7.11
C LEU A 331 1.95 15.02 8.60
N ILE A 332 2.98 15.45 9.32
CA ILE A 332 3.13 15.24 10.76
C ILE A 332 1.94 15.86 11.51
N LEU A 333 1.58 17.11 11.18
CA LEU A 333 0.42 17.78 11.79
C LEU A 333 -0.88 17.04 11.50
N MET A 334 -1.11 16.67 10.24
CA MET A 334 -2.31 15.93 9.84
C MET A 334 -2.40 14.55 10.48
N GLN A 335 -1.30 13.83 10.61
CA GLN A 335 -1.25 12.53 11.31
C GLN A 335 -1.63 12.70 12.80
N GLY A 336 -1.14 13.74 13.46
CA GLY A 336 -1.54 14.09 14.82
C GLY A 336 -3.04 14.36 14.95
N ILE A 337 -3.58 15.19 14.05
CA ILE A 337 -5.03 15.51 14.03
C ILE A 337 -5.87 14.25 13.78
N ILE A 338 -5.46 13.39 12.84
CA ILE A 338 -6.15 12.14 12.54
C ILE A 338 -6.12 11.21 13.75
N PHE A 339 -4.96 11.08 14.40
CA PHE A 339 -4.80 10.23 15.60
C PHE A 339 -5.71 10.72 16.74
N ILE A 340 -5.68 12.01 17.08
CA ILE A 340 -6.57 12.61 18.11
C ILE A 340 -8.04 12.44 17.73
N SER A 341 -8.40 12.70 16.47
CA SER A 341 -9.77 12.49 15.99
C SER A 341 -10.27 11.05 16.16
N ASN A 342 -9.39 10.05 16.01
CA ASN A 342 -9.73 8.64 16.19
C ASN A 342 -9.81 8.24 17.66
N LEU A 343 -9.08 8.91 18.57
CA LEU A 343 -9.23 8.74 20.01
C LEU A 343 -10.61 9.24 20.50
N ILE A 344 -11.06 10.39 19.96
CA ILE A 344 -12.35 10.97 20.33
C ILE A 344 -13.52 10.17 19.75
N ARG A 345 -13.43 9.79 18.47
CA ARG A 345 -14.52 9.09 17.76
C ARG A 345 -13.97 8.15 16.68
N LYS A 346 -14.07 6.85 16.92
CA LYS A 346 -13.67 5.84 15.92
C LYS A 346 -14.55 5.90 14.67
N PRO A 347 -14.00 5.69 13.45
CA PRO A 347 -14.80 5.58 12.23
C PRO A 347 -15.72 4.36 12.32
N LYS A 348 -17.01 4.51 11.94
CA LYS A 348 -18.04 3.47 12.08
C LYS A 348 -18.38 2.75 10.76
N TYR A 349 -17.99 3.30 9.60
CA TYR A 349 -18.41 2.81 8.28
C TYR A 349 -17.25 2.77 7.29
N TRP A 350 -17.41 1.84 6.35
CA TRP A 350 -16.59 1.72 5.13
C TRP A 350 -16.85 2.89 4.18
#